data_4e921c9aeb47457c305b0d34a78484ed
#
_entry.id   4e921c9aeb47457c305b0d34a78484ed
#
_cell.length_a   1.000
_cell.length_b   1.000
_cell.length_c   1.000
_cell.angle_alpha   90.00
_cell.angle_beta   90.00
_cell.angle_gamma   90.00
#
_symmetry.space_group_name_H-M   'P 1'
#
loop_
_entity.id
_entity.type
_entity.pdbx_description
1 polymer ?
#
loop_
_entity_poly.entity_id
_entity_poly.type
_entity_poly.pdbx_seq_one_letter_code
_entity_poly.pdbx_strand_id
1 'polypeptide(L)'
;ISIVLNTSIENAEVLKRNYGYATTSMASSDDVFPVTVVGQQEPQMINGMQLAEIIEARMRQIFEKLKNDLEGIKAFQLPGGVVITGGLAALPGIKELAEEILGVHVSIYVPQEMNLRIPSFSQVIGIVDYITHESEIERIVRHTLDDQDEFLVSESEEHEDYDNEYHEKETNGYDEEYLEEQDSNQDKSS
;
A
#
# COMPACT_ATOMS: atom_id res chain seq x y z
N ILE A 1 8.21 6.98 -2.60
CA ILE A 1 9.41 7.58 -2.00
C ILE A 1 10.57 6.60 -2.07
N SER A 2 10.47 5.41 -1.46
CA SER A 2 11.55 4.42 -1.41
C SER A 2 12.17 4.13 -2.78
N ILE A 3 11.36 3.84 -3.79
CA ILE A 3 11.84 3.54 -5.17
C ILE A 3 12.52 4.76 -5.80
N VAL A 4 11.92 5.94 -5.69
CA VAL A 4 12.43 7.15 -6.38
C VAL A 4 13.73 7.65 -5.76
N LEU A 5 13.84 7.60 -4.42
CA LEU A 5 15.02 8.03 -3.68
C LEU A 5 16.02 6.90 -3.41
N ASN A 6 15.74 5.68 -3.89
CA ASN A 6 16.55 4.47 -3.64
C ASN A 6 16.93 4.32 -2.15
N THR A 7 15.94 4.45 -1.26
CA THR A 7 16.09 4.35 0.19
C THR A 7 15.24 3.19 0.75
N SER A 8 15.51 2.75 1.97
CA SER A 8 14.69 1.71 2.60
C SER A 8 13.24 2.18 2.83
N ILE A 9 12.32 1.22 2.96
CA ILE A 9 10.91 1.52 3.23
C ILE A 9 10.75 2.25 4.56
N GLU A 10 11.51 1.85 5.58
CA GLU A 10 11.52 2.45 6.91
C GLU A 10 11.95 3.92 6.85
N ASN A 11 13.06 4.20 6.15
CA ASN A 11 13.52 5.58 5.95
C ASN A 11 12.51 6.42 5.15
N ALA A 12 11.93 5.85 4.10
CA ALA A 12 10.90 6.52 3.31
C ALA A 12 9.67 6.89 4.16
N GLU A 13 9.27 6.02 5.10
CA GLU A 13 8.17 6.29 6.02
C GLU A 13 8.52 7.40 7.03
N VAL A 14 9.74 7.38 7.56
CA VAL A 14 10.24 8.44 8.44
C VAL A 14 10.28 9.80 7.71
N LEU A 15 10.76 9.83 6.47
CA LEU A 15 10.79 11.04 5.65
C LEU A 15 9.39 11.58 5.40
N LYS A 16 8.45 10.71 5.03
CA LYS A 16 7.06 11.10 4.81
C LYS A 16 6.41 11.69 6.05
N ARG A 17 6.63 11.10 7.22
CA ARG A 17 6.04 11.57 8.49
C ARG A 17 6.63 12.88 8.96
N ASN A 18 7.93 13.09 8.78
CA ASN A 18 8.62 14.25 9.34
C ASN A 18 8.60 15.47 8.40
N TYR A 19 8.64 15.23 7.07
CA TYR A 19 8.87 16.28 6.07
C TYR A 19 7.85 16.24 4.92
N GLY A 20 6.88 15.32 4.95
CA GLY A 20 5.96 15.10 3.83
C GLY A 20 4.86 16.15 3.77
N TYR A 21 4.60 16.65 2.55
CA TYR A 21 3.42 17.42 2.16
C TYR A 21 2.71 16.73 1.01
N ALA A 22 1.39 16.78 0.98
CA ALA A 22 0.61 16.22 -0.11
C ALA A 22 0.62 17.08 -1.37
N THR A 23 0.99 18.37 -1.22
CA THR A 23 1.05 19.35 -2.32
C THR A 23 2.39 20.08 -2.29
N THR A 24 2.93 20.35 -3.47
CA THR A 24 4.15 21.13 -3.64
C THR A 24 3.98 22.58 -3.21
N SER A 25 2.74 23.12 -3.26
CA SER A 25 2.43 24.49 -2.84
C SER A 25 2.69 24.76 -1.35
N MET A 26 2.75 23.72 -0.51
CA MET A 26 3.03 23.83 0.93
C MET A 26 4.48 23.52 1.29
N ALA A 27 5.27 23.01 0.35
CA ALA A 27 6.65 22.62 0.56
C ALA A 27 7.62 23.77 0.27
N SER A 28 8.78 23.76 0.95
CA SER A 28 9.86 24.73 0.72
C SER A 28 11.08 24.05 0.08
N SER A 29 11.74 24.75 -0.82
CA SER A 29 13.05 24.37 -1.35
C SER A 29 14.19 24.61 -0.35
N ASP A 30 13.97 25.44 0.66
CA ASP A 30 14.98 25.80 1.67
C ASP A 30 15.11 24.72 2.75
N ASP A 31 14.07 23.89 2.92
CA ASP A 31 14.07 22.78 3.86
C ASP A 31 14.85 21.60 3.28
N VAL A 32 16.12 21.48 3.62
CA VAL A 32 17.02 20.44 3.10
C VAL A 32 17.35 19.43 4.20
N PHE A 33 17.27 18.15 3.88
CA PHE A 33 17.53 17.05 4.83
C PHE A 33 18.25 15.89 4.16
N PRO A 34 19.04 15.12 4.96
CA PRO A 34 19.79 13.98 4.46
C PRO A 34 18.90 12.74 4.26
N VAL A 35 19.12 12.03 3.17
CA VAL A 35 18.47 10.76 2.86
C VAL A 35 19.53 9.68 2.65
N THR A 36 19.43 8.60 3.41
CA THR A 36 20.30 7.45 3.25
C THR A 36 19.90 6.67 1.99
N VAL A 37 20.79 6.60 1.01
CA VAL A 37 20.59 5.87 -0.25
C VAL A 37 21.20 4.48 -0.14
N VAL A 38 20.48 3.47 -0.62
CA VAL A 38 20.96 2.08 -0.60
C VAL A 38 22.21 1.96 -1.49
N GLY A 39 23.29 1.41 -0.93
CA GLY A 39 24.55 1.22 -1.64
C GLY A 39 25.48 2.43 -1.66
N GLN A 40 25.14 3.55 -1.00
CA GLN A 40 25.99 4.71 -0.84
C GLN A 40 26.41 4.87 0.63
N GLN A 41 27.65 5.31 0.85
CA GLN A 41 28.17 5.58 2.22
C GLN A 41 27.76 6.96 2.71
N GLU A 42 27.61 7.92 1.81
CA GLU A 42 27.23 9.29 2.14
C GLU A 42 25.73 9.52 1.86
N PRO A 43 25.01 10.21 2.74
CA PRO A 43 23.64 10.56 2.52
C PRO A 43 23.49 11.59 1.40
N GLN A 44 22.46 11.44 0.57
CA GLN A 44 22.11 12.43 -0.43
C GLN A 44 21.25 13.52 0.20
N MET A 45 21.58 14.78 -0.09
CA MET A 45 20.74 15.91 0.36
C MET A 45 19.59 16.11 -0.63
N ILE A 46 18.37 16.12 -0.12
CA ILE A 46 17.15 16.48 -0.89
C ILE A 46 16.42 17.62 -0.18
N ASN A 47 15.60 18.34 -0.92
CA ASN A 47 14.78 19.40 -0.33
C ASN A 47 13.30 19.00 -0.20
N GLY A 48 12.55 19.77 0.60
CA GLY A 48 11.13 19.52 0.86
C GLY A 48 10.27 19.54 -0.39
N MET A 49 10.60 20.38 -1.37
CA MET A 49 9.91 20.44 -2.67
C MET A 49 10.03 19.14 -3.44
N GLN A 50 11.23 18.57 -3.55
CA GLN A 50 11.48 17.30 -4.21
C GLN A 50 10.71 16.12 -3.56
N LEU A 51 10.66 16.11 -2.23
CA LEU A 51 9.88 15.10 -1.52
C LEU A 51 8.38 15.27 -1.77
N ALA A 52 7.89 16.52 -1.73
CA ALA A 52 6.49 16.82 -1.99
C ALA A 52 6.06 16.46 -3.41
N GLU A 53 6.90 16.70 -4.43
CA GLU A 53 6.64 16.28 -5.82
C GLU A 53 6.40 14.76 -5.92
N ILE A 54 7.23 13.97 -5.24
CA ILE A 54 7.09 12.51 -5.24
C ILE A 54 5.79 12.07 -4.55
N ILE A 55 5.45 12.71 -3.42
CA ILE A 55 4.24 12.39 -2.65
C ILE A 55 3.00 12.83 -3.42
N GLU A 56 2.98 14.06 -3.92
CA GLU A 56 1.86 14.62 -4.68
C GLU A 56 1.54 13.78 -5.92
N ALA A 57 2.57 13.41 -6.70
CA ALA A 57 2.38 12.57 -7.88
C ALA A 57 1.69 11.23 -7.52
N ARG A 58 2.07 10.62 -6.40
CA ARG A 58 1.44 9.37 -5.95
C ARG A 58 0.03 9.58 -5.42
N MET A 59 -0.21 10.65 -4.69
CA MET A 59 -1.55 10.98 -4.18
C MET A 59 -2.51 11.30 -5.32
N ARG A 60 -2.08 12.03 -6.35
CA ARG A 60 -2.86 12.28 -7.56
C ARG A 60 -3.30 10.98 -8.23
N GLN A 61 -2.39 10.06 -8.46
CA GLN A 61 -2.72 8.74 -9.03
C GLN A 61 -3.77 7.98 -8.22
N ILE A 62 -3.67 8.02 -6.88
CA ILE A 62 -4.63 7.36 -5.99
C ILE A 62 -6.00 8.03 -6.09
N PHE A 63 -6.08 9.36 -6.00
CA PHE A 63 -7.35 10.08 -6.07
C PHE A 63 -8.00 10.02 -7.46
N GLU A 64 -7.22 10.04 -8.53
CA GLU A 64 -7.75 9.85 -9.90
C GLU A 64 -8.36 8.46 -10.08
N LYS A 65 -7.70 7.42 -9.57
CA LYS A 65 -8.26 6.07 -9.58
C LYS A 65 -9.55 5.99 -8.77
N LEU A 66 -9.54 6.51 -7.53
CA LEU A 66 -10.73 6.56 -6.68
C LEU A 66 -11.86 7.36 -7.34
N LYS A 67 -11.54 8.48 -7.99
CA LYS A 67 -12.53 9.27 -8.74
C LYS A 67 -13.25 8.43 -9.79
N ASN A 68 -12.48 7.72 -10.63
CA ASN A 68 -13.05 6.87 -11.67
C ASN A 68 -13.95 5.77 -11.09
N ASP A 69 -13.52 5.12 -10.01
CA ASP A 69 -14.29 4.08 -9.35
C ASP A 69 -15.59 4.64 -8.73
N LEU A 70 -15.52 5.79 -8.07
CA LEU A 70 -16.66 6.46 -7.43
C LEU A 70 -17.63 7.07 -8.43
N GLU A 71 -17.16 7.59 -9.56
CA GLU A 71 -18.02 8.06 -10.67
C GLU A 71 -18.84 6.91 -11.26
N GLY A 72 -18.23 5.73 -11.41
CA GLY A 72 -18.91 4.53 -11.93
C GLY A 72 -20.13 4.12 -11.11
N ILE A 73 -20.11 4.33 -9.81
CA ILE A 73 -21.22 4.04 -8.88
C ILE A 73 -22.06 5.29 -8.55
N LYS A 74 -21.80 6.43 -9.20
CA LYS A 74 -22.48 7.73 -8.98
C LYS A 74 -22.38 8.25 -7.53
N ALA A 75 -21.32 7.93 -6.83
CA ALA A 75 -21.13 8.31 -5.42
C ALA A 75 -21.08 9.83 -5.21
N PHE A 76 -20.58 10.60 -6.18
CA PHE A 76 -20.51 12.07 -6.09
C PHE A 76 -21.87 12.79 -6.19
N GLN A 77 -22.95 12.07 -6.46
CA GLN A 77 -24.30 12.62 -6.38
C GLN A 77 -24.83 12.70 -4.93
N LEU A 78 -24.10 12.10 -3.97
CA LEU A 78 -24.45 12.17 -2.56
C LEU A 78 -24.12 13.56 -1.99
N PRO A 79 -25.01 14.20 -1.23
CA PRO A 79 -24.83 15.58 -0.78
C PRO A 79 -23.76 15.72 0.32
N GLY A 80 -23.31 14.64 0.93
CA GLY A 80 -22.36 14.66 2.05
C GLY A 80 -20.89 14.88 1.65
N GLY A 81 -20.57 14.80 0.35
CA GLY A 81 -19.18 14.83 -0.12
C GLY A 81 -18.40 13.59 0.26
N VAL A 82 -17.09 13.75 0.47
CA VAL A 82 -16.14 12.68 0.81
C VAL A 82 -15.52 12.92 2.18
N VAL A 83 -15.46 11.88 3.00
CA VAL A 83 -14.74 11.89 4.28
C VAL A 83 -13.49 11.03 4.15
N ILE A 84 -12.32 11.60 4.46
CA ILE A 84 -11.05 10.91 4.45
C ILE A 84 -10.58 10.70 5.90
N THR A 85 -10.05 9.52 6.20
CA THR A 85 -9.48 9.19 7.50
C THR A 85 -8.29 8.24 7.34
N GLY A 86 -7.63 7.89 8.45
CA GLY A 86 -6.46 7.01 8.45
C GLY A 86 -5.13 7.78 8.40
N GLY A 87 -4.03 7.05 8.30
CA GLY A 87 -2.69 7.62 8.43
C GLY A 87 -2.34 8.70 7.39
N LEU A 88 -2.78 8.54 6.14
CA LEU A 88 -2.54 9.53 5.08
C LEU A 88 -3.39 10.78 5.23
N ALA A 89 -4.53 10.71 5.91
CA ALA A 89 -5.38 11.87 6.19
C ALA A 89 -4.71 12.91 7.11
N ALA A 90 -3.64 12.52 7.81
CA ALA A 90 -2.82 13.42 8.63
C ALA A 90 -1.79 14.21 7.80
N LEU A 91 -1.60 13.90 6.51
CA LEU A 91 -0.62 14.56 5.68
C LEU A 91 -1.08 15.98 5.32
N PRO A 92 -0.27 17.03 5.60
CA PRO A 92 -0.64 18.40 5.27
C PRO A 92 -0.91 18.57 3.77
N GLY A 93 -2.00 19.26 3.41
CA GLY A 93 -2.40 19.50 2.02
C GLY A 93 -3.21 18.39 1.37
N ILE A 94 -3.47 17.27 2.08
CA ILE A 94 -4.20 16.12 1.51
C ILE A 94 -5.66 16.47 1.20
N LYS A 95 -6.29 17.31 2.03
CA LYS A 95 -7.67 17.75 1.83
C LYS A 95 -7.81 18.57 0.57
N GLU A 96 -6.97 19.59 0.41
CA GLU A 96 -6.96 20.51 -0.73
C GLU A 96 -6.71 19.75 -2.03
N LEU A 97 -5.74 18.83 -2.03
CA LEU A 97 -5.45 17.99 -3.17
C LEU A 97 -6.62 17.06 -3.54
N ALA A 98 -7.28 16.48 -2.53
CA ALA A 98 -8.44 15.63 -2.75
C ALA A 98 -9.63 16.43 -3.31
N GLU A 99 -9.92 17.62 -2.78
CA GLU A 99 -10.98 18.52 -3.28
C GLU A 99 -10.71 18.94 -4.73
N GLU A 100 -9.46 19.27 -5.07
CA GLU A 100 -9.04 19.60 -6.43
C GLU A 100 -9.34 18.49 -7.44
N ILE A 101 -8.97 17.25 -7.08
CA ILE A 101 -9.07 16.09 -8.00
C ILE A 101 -10.49 15.53 -8.06
N LEU A 102 -11.12 15.34 -6.90
CA LEU A 102 -12.47 14.74 -6.83
C LEU A 102 -13.56 15.70 -7.25
N GLY A 103 -13.36 17.01 -7.12
CA GLY A 103 -14.33 18.06 -7.49
C GLY A 103 -15.53 18.15 -6.54
N VAL A 104 -15.43 17.60 -5.33
CA VAL A 104 -16.46 17.61 -4.28
C VAL A 104 -15.85 18.04 -2.95
N HIS A 105 -16.70 18.46 -2.01
CA HIS A 105 -16.26 18.80 -0.67
C HIS A 105 -15.62 17.59 0.03
N VAL A 106 -14.45 17.81 0.65
CA VAL A 106 -13.73 16.79 1.41
C VAL A 106 -13.59 17.23 2.85
N SER A 107 -13.85 16.32 3.78
CA SER A 107 -13.59 16.51 5.20
C SER A 107 -12.63 15.45 5.74
N ILE A 108 -11.81 15.84 6.71
CA ILE A 108 -10.94 14.90 7.42
C ILE A 108 -11.64 14.49 8.71
N TYR A 109 -11.85 13.19 8.89
CA TYR A 109 -12.34 12.68 10.16
C TYR A 109 -11.20 12.52 11.14
N VAL A 110 -11.38 13.12 12.33
CA VAL A 110 -10.45 13.03 13.46
C VAL A 110 -11.22 12.46 14.63
N PRO A 111 -10.75 11.38 15.27
CA PRO A 111 -11.36 10.83 16.47
C PRO A 111 -11.50 11.87 17.58
N GLN A 112 -12.55 11.74 18.40
CA GLN A 112 -12.81 12.69 19.49
C GLN A 112 -12.27 12.20 20.85
N GLU A 113 -11.78 10.99 20.91
CA GLU A 113 -11.26 10.33 22.09
C GLU A 113 -10.02 11.07 22.61
N MET A 114 -9.97 11.22 23.93
CA MET A 114 -8.85 11.93 24.59
C MET A 114 -7.53 11.19 24.29
N ASN A 115 -6.51 11.96 23.91
CA ASN A 115 -5.19 11.48 23.50
C ASN A 115 -5.11 10.68 22.17
N LEU A 116 -6.23 10.47 21.46
CA LEU A 116 -6.27 9.75 20.19
C LEU A 116 -6.76 10.61 19.01
N ARG A 117 -6.69 11.94 19.16
CA ARG A 117 -7.17 12.92 18.16
C ARG A 117 -6.23 13.04 16.96
N ILE A 118 -5.90 11.92 16.35
CA ILE A 118 -5.09 11.84 15.14
C ILE A 118 -5.81 10.90 14.16
N PRO A 119 -5.97 11.28 12.88
CA PRO A 119 -6.69 10.46 11.90
C PRO A 119 -6.20 9.01 11.79
N SER A 120 -4.92 8.76 12.06
CA SER A 120 -4.32 7.41 12.01
C SER A 120 -4.91 6.42 13.03
N PHE A 121 -5.51 6.90 14.12
CA PHE A 121 -6.15 6.02 15.11
C PHE A 121 -7.60 5.66 14.76
N SER A 122 -8.20 6.29 13.75
CA SER A 122 -9.61 6.10 13.40
C SER A 122 -9.94 4.65 13.11
N GLN A 123 -9.04 3.91 12.43
CA GLN A 123 -9.25 2.52 12.09
C GLN A 123 -9.31 1.63 13.35
N VAL A 124 -8.36 1.81 14.27
CA VAL A 124 -8.31 1.01 15.52
C VAL A 124 -9.52 1.32 16.38
N ILE A 125 -9.87 2.60 16.52
CA ILE A 125 -11.06 3.02 17.29
C ILE A 125 -12.32 2.44 16.66
N GLY A 126 -12.48 2.50 15.35
CA GLY A 126 -13.63 1.93 14.63
C GLY A 126 -13.76 0.42 14.81
N ILE A 127 -12.64 -0.32 14.83
CA ILE A 127 -12.63 -1.76 15.11
C ILE A 127 -13.09 -2.03 16.55
N VAL A 128 -12.54 -1.30 17.52
CA VAL A 128 -12.94 -1.46 18.93
C VAL A 128 -14.41 -1.13 19.13
N ASP A 129 -14.87 -0.03 18.55
CA ASP A 129 -16.28 0.40 18.62
C ASP A 129 -17.21 -0.65 18.00
N TYR A 130 -16.85 -1.17 16.84
CA TYR A 130 -17.60 -2.23 16.17
C TYR A 130 -17.70 -3.49 17.03
N ILE A 131 -16.60 -3.97 17.62
CA ILE A 131 -16.59 -5.17 18.45
C ILE A 131 -17.38 -4.97 19.75
N THR A 132 -17.31 -3.78 20.34
CA THR A 132 -18.04 -3.49 21.61
C THR A 132 -19.54 -3.35 21.41
N HIS A 133 -19.99 -2.97 20.22
CA HIS A 133 -21.42 -2.84 19.89
C HIS A 133 -22.01 -4.09 19.21
N GLU A 134 -21.18 -5.08 18.91
CA GLU A 134 -21.63 -6.32 18.29
C GLU A 134 -22.46 -7.15 19.26
N SER A 135 -23.62 -7.63 18.81
CA SER A 135 -24.44 -8.52 19.59
C SER A 135 -23.80 -9.90 19.78
N GLU A 136 -24.19 -10.61 20.86
CA GLU A 136 -23.67 -11.96 21.11
C GLU A 136 -23.97 -12.93 19.96
N ILE A 137 -25.12 -12.77 19.30
CA ILE A 137 -25.53 -13.58 18.16
C ILE A 137 -24.62 -13.32 16.95
N GLU A 138 -24.36 -12.06 16.62
CA GLU A 138 -23.48 -11.68 15.52
C GLU A 138 -22.04 -12.20 15.74
N ARG A 139 -21.57 -12.14 16.99
CA ARG A 139 -20.26 -12.68 17.36
C ARG A 139 -20.15 -14.20 17.15
N ILE A 140 -21.19 -14.95 17.54
CA ILE A 140 -21.22 -16.41 17.34
C ILE A 140 -21.26 -16.74 15.85
N VAL A 141 -22.08 -16.05 15.05
CA VAL A 141 -22.19 -16.26 13.61
C VAL A 141 -20.85 -15.98 12.92
N ARG A 142 -20.17 -14.90 13.28
CA ARG A 142 -18.85 -14.58 12.71
C ARG A 142 -17.82 -15.67 13.02
N HIS A 143 -17.69 -16.09 14.28
CA HIS A 143 -16.78 -17.18 14.64
C HIS A 143 -17.03 -18.45 13.81
N THR A 144 -18.29 -18.78 13.58
CA THR A 144 -18.64 -19.97 12.78
C THR A 144 -18.26 -19.81 11.30
N LEU A 145 -18.30 -18.58 10.76
CA LEU A 145 -17.91 -18.31 9.36
C LEU A 145 -16.39 -18.25 9.21
N ASP A 146 -15.69 -17.61 10.14
CA ASP A 146 -14.21 -17.53 10.13
C ASP A 146 -13.60 -18.94 10.22
N ASP A 147 -14.14 -19.83 11.06
CA ASP A 147 -13.70 -21.22 11.14
C ASP A 147 -13.89 -21.99 9.81
N GLN A 148 -14.90 -21.62 9.00
CA GLN A 148 -15.11 -22.23 7.67
C GLN A 148 -14.13 -21.68 6.63
N ASP A 149 -13.81 -20.39 6.68
CA ASP A 149 -12.85 -19.78 5.75
C ASP A 149 -11.42 -20.28 6.02
N GLU A 150 -11.02 -20.48 7.26
CA GLU A 150 -9.72 -21.07 7.61
C GLU A 150 -9.61 -22.51 7.11
N PHE A 151 -10.70 -23.29 7.14
CA PHE A 151 -10.73 -24.63 6.57
C PHE A 151 -10.61 -24.63 5.04
N LEU A 152 -11.26 -23.70 4.33
CA LEU A 152 -11.19 -23.58 2.88
C LEU A 152 -9.80 -23.08 2.41
N VAL A 153 -9.15 -22.20 3.16
CA VAL A 153 -7.80 -21.74 2.85
C VAL A 153 -6.79 -22.87 3.02
N SER A 154 -6.91 -23.70 4.06
CA SER A 154 -6.01 -24.84 4.27
C SER A 154 -6.15 -25.91 3.16
N GLU A 155 -7.36 -26.15 2.64
CA GLU A 155 -7.54 -27.06 1.49
C GLU A 155 -6.96 -26.48 0.18
N SER A 156 -6.98 -25.16 -0.01
CA SER A 156 -6.40 -24.53 -1.21
C SER A 156 -4.87 -24.52 -1.18
N GLU A 157 -4.25 -24.31 -0.02
CA GLU A 157 -2.80 -24.37 0.13
C GLU A 157 -2.25 -25.80 -0.06
N GLU A 158 -2.94 -26.83 0.43
CA GLU A 158 -2.55 -28.21 0.18
C GLU A 158 -2.65 -28.61 -1.31
N HIS A 159 -3.55 -28.00 -2.08
CA HIS A 159 -3.68 -28.25 -3.52
C HIS A 159 -2.62 -27.51 -4.35
N GLU A 160 -2.22 -26.31 -3.96
CA GLU A 160 -1.14 -25.57 -4.64
C GLU A 160 0.22 -26.23 -4.44
N ASP A 161 0.51 -26.80 -3.27
CA ASP A 161 1.75 -27.55 -3.03
C ASP A 161 1.85 -28.83 -3.87
N TYR A 162 0.73 -29.52 -4.15
CA TYR A 162 0.72 -30.70 -5.03
C TYR A 162 0.98 -30.34 -6.49
N ASP A 163 0.42 -29.24 -6.99
CA ASP A 163 0.64 -28.81 -8.38
C ASP A 163 2.08 -28.29 -8.61
N ASN A 164 2.67 -27.63 -7.62
CA ASN A 164 4.06 -27.20 -7.71
C ASN A 164 5.06 -28.38 -7.68
N GLU A 165 4.79 -29.44 -6.92
CA GLU A 165 5.66 -30.62 -6.92
C GLU A 165 5.62 -31.39 -8.25
N TYR A 166 4.52 -31.36 -8.99
CA TYR A 166 4.44 -31.95 -10.34
C TYR A 166 5.15 -31.10 -11.38
N HIS A 167 5.07 -29.77 -11.30
CA HIS A 167 5.78 -28.87 -12.23
C HIS A 167 7.30 -28.89 -12.05
N GLU A 168 7.81 -28.99 -10.80
CA GLU A 168 9.26 -29.14 -10.60
C GLU A 168 9.82 -30.46 -11.10
N LYS A 169 9.03 -31.55 -11.07
CA LYS A 169 9.47 -32.85 -11.59
C LYS A 169 9.46 -32.91 -13.13
N GLU A 170 8.57 -32.16 -13.78
CA GLU A 170 8.55 -32.08 -15.26
C GLU A 170 9.68 -31.17 -15.79
N THR A 171 10.01 -30.07 -15.13
CA THR A 171 11.09 -29.16 -15.59
C THR A 171 12.48 -29.75 -15.39
N ASN A 172 12.73 -30.48 -14.30
CA ASN A 172 14.03 -31.11 -14.07
C ASN A 172 14.28 -32.35 -14.96
N GLY A 173 13.22 -32.96 -15.51
CA GLY A 173 13.36 -34.10 -16.43
C GLY A 173 13.78 -33.74 -17.86
N TYR A 174 13.49 -32.51 -18.30
CA TYR A 174 13.84 -32.05 -19.67
C TYR A 174 15.25 -31.47 -19.77
N ASP A 175 15.79 -30.91 -18.66
CA ASP A 175 17.13 -30.31 -18.68
C ASP A 175 18.28 -31.33 -18.68
N GLU A 176 18.08 -32.54 -18.13
CA GLU A 176 19.11 -33.60 -18.15
C GLU A 176 19.21 -34.26 -19.53
N GLU A 177 18.11 -34.43 -20.26
CA GLU A 177 18.13 -35.06 -21.60
C GLU A 177 18.77 -34.16 -22.67
N TYR A 178 18.69 -32.83 -22.53
CA TYR A 178 19.32 -31.86 -23.45
C TYR A 178 20.85 -31.72 -23.24
N LEU A 179 21.35 -31.99 -22.05
CA LEU A 179 22.79 -31.91 -21.77
C LEU A 179 23.55 -33.15 -22.26
N GLU A 180 22.93 -34.34 -22.22
CA GLU A 180 23.56 -35.56 -22.76
C GLU A 180 23.65 -35.57 -24.28
N GLU A 181 22.73 -34.93 -25.03
CA GLU A 181 22.81 -34.81 -26.50
C GLU A 181 23.90 -33.82 -26.96
N GLN A 182 24.27 -32.83 -26.18
CA GLN A 182 25.37 -31.90 -26.57
C GLN A 182 26.75 -32.48 -26.38
N ASP A 183 26.97 -33.29 -25.34
CA ASP A 183 28.29 -33.95 -25.14
C ASP A 183 28.54 -35.05 -26.15
N SER A 184 27.51 -35.75 -26.65
CA SER A 184 27.68 -36.78 -27.68
C SER A 184 28.01 -36.22 -29.09
N ASN A 185 27.80 -34.92 -29.37
CA ASN A 185 28.08 -34.29 -30.63
C ASN A 185 29.48 -33.64 -30.71
N GLN A 186 30.16 -33.44 -29.58
CA GLN A 186 31.53 -32.92 -29.57
C GLN A 186 32.60 -33.99 -29.83
N ASP A 187 32.33 -35.24 -29.51
CA ASP A 187 33.29 -36.36 -29.75
C ASP A 187 33.31 -36.89 -31.17
N LYS A 188 32.45 -36.40 -32.07
CA LYS A 188 32.40 -36.86 -33.50
C LYS A 188 33.07 -35.91 -34.50
N SER A 189 33.74 -34.83 -34.04
CA SER A 189 34.43 -33.88 -34.93
C SER A 189 35.90 -33.64 -34.55
N SER A 190 36.61 -34.73 -34.13
CA SER A 190 38.08 -34.73 -34.06
C SER A 190 38.64 -35.90 -34.81
#